data_00c1258a28188932346e963330fdc38a
#
_entry.id   00c1258a28188932346e963330fdc38a
#
_cell.length_a   1.000
_cell.length_b   1.000
_cell.length_c   1.000
_cell.angle_alpha   90.00
_cell.angle_beta   90.00
_cell.angle_gamma   90.00
#
_symmetry.space_group_name_H-M   'P 1'
#
loop_
_entity.id
_entity.type
_entity.pdbx_description
1 polymer ?
#
loop_
_entity_poly.entity_id
_entity_poly.type
_entity_poly.pdbx_seq_one_letter_code
_entity_poly.pdbx_strand_id
1 'polypeptide(L)'
;MLNIDWRKWFDRMQPQTLQIATMLLYLNGFFALMSVVDHNDDLGYIRDRYWFGLLIGLTIVALHVFGGLLMANDRKLGYKFGVAAAFSPFVLRYWAFSDLSNMLGGEISLYRKISGGSTTSLIFEIALCALLLHTQSRSHQRIWYR
;
A
#
# COMPACT_ATOMS: atom_id res chain seq x y z
N MET A 1 -23.38 14.67 2.93
CA MET A 1 -22.43 14.87 1.81
C MET A 1 -21.00 14.74 2.32
N LEU A 2 -20.18 13.94 1.67
CA LEU A 2 -18.75 13.80 2.00
C LEU A 2 -18.03 15.06 1.52
N ASN A 3 -17.82 16.01 2.42
CA ASN A 3 -17.05 17.20 2.09
C ASN A 3 -15.56 16.84 2.13
N ILE A 4 -14.98 16.48 0.99
CA ILE A 4 -13.58 16.14 0.81
C ILE A 4 -12.91 17.32 0.14
N ASP A 5 -11.90 17.87 0.77
CA ASP A 5 -11.04 18.88 0.14
C ASP A 5 -9.99 18.20 -0.72
N TRP A 6 -10.20 18.18 -2.01
CA TRP A 6 -9.30 17.58 -3.01
C TRP A 6 -7.94 18.28 -3.13
N ARG A 7 -7.78 19.45 -2.53
CA ARG A 7 -6.52 20.20 -2.47
C ARG A 7 -5.69 19.87 -1.23
N LYS A 8 -6.33 19.26 -0.21
CA LYS A 8 -5.69 18.91 1.05
C LYS A 8 -5.03 17.52 0.95
N TRP A 9 -3.84 17.47 0.39
CA TRP A 9 -3.05 16.25 0.26
C TRP A 9 -2.29 15.89 1.54
N PHE A 10 -1.99 16.88 2.38
CA PHE A 10 -1.31 16.73 3.66
C PHE A 10 -1.99 17.58 4.73
N ASP A 11 -1.99 17.07 5.96
CA ASP A 11 -2.43 17.81 7.12
C ASP A 11 -1.29 17.97 8.12
N ARG A 12 -0.84 19.21 8.33
CA ARG A 12 0.24 19.54 9.28
C ARG A 12 -0.19 19.42 10.74
N MET A 13 -1.48 19.36 11.02
CA MET A 13 -2.01 19.23 12.38
C MET A 13 -2.06 17.78 12.87
N GLN A 14 -1.85 16.83 11.97
CA GLN A 14 -1.77 15.41 12.33
C GLN A 14 -0.43 15.06 13.01
N PRO A 15 -0.41 13.99 13.85
CA PRO A 15 0.84 13.48 14.40
C PRO A 15 1.86 13.14 13.31
N GLN A 16 3.14 13.33 13.62
CA GLN A 16 4.22 13.04 12.67
C GLN A 16 4.15 11.63 12.08
N THR A 17 3.73 10.65 12.88
CA THR A 17 3.54 9.26 12.41
C THR A 17 2.56 9.16 11.26
N LEU A 18 1.44 9.90 11.30
CA LEU A 18 0.45 9.92 10.22
C LEU A 18 0.92 10.76 9.03
N GLN A 19 1.64 11.85 9.27
CA GLN A 19 2.20 12.66 8.18
C GLN A 19 3.21 11.84 7.36
N ILE A 20 4.13 11.15 8.03
CA ILE A 20 5.13 10.28 7.38
C ILE A 20 4.42 9.10 6.69
N ALA A 21 3.43 8.48 7.36
CA ALA A 21 2.65 7.39 6.76
C ALA A 21 1.92 7.84 5.49
N THR A 22 1.32 9.03 5.48
CA THR A 22 0.65 9.60 4.31
C THR A 22 1.64 9.84 3.16
N MET A 23 2.83 10.36 3.46
CA MET A 23 3.90 10.54 2.47
C MET A 23 4.35 9.19 1.88
N LEU A 24 4.57 8.18 2.73
CA LEU A 24 4.94 6.84 2.28
C LEU A 24 3.83 6.17 1.46
N LEU A 25 2.56 6.40 1.79
CA LEU A 25 1.45 5.92 0.96
C LEU A 25 1.51 6.47 -0.46
N TYR A 26 1.73 7.78 -0.62
CA TYR A 26 1.84 8.37 -1.97
C TYR A 26 3.07 7.85 -2.71
N LEU A 27 4.20 7.72 -2.02
CA LEU A 27 5.42 7.19 -2.62
C LEU A 27 5.23 5.72 -3.08
N ASN A 28 4.67 4.87 -2.22
CA ASN A 28 4.38 3.48 -2.57
C ASN A 28 3.31 3.38 -3.67
N GLY A 29 2.32 4.27 -3.66
CA GLY A 29 1.32 4.38 -4.72
C GLY A 29 1.93 4.74 -6.08
N PHE A 30 2.91 5.64 -6.08
CA PHE A 30 3.67 5.97 -7.29
C PHE A 30 4.47 4.75 -7.81
N PHE A 31 5.20 4.05 -6.94
CA PHE A 31 5.93 2.85 -7.35
C PHE A 31 5.00 1.72 -7.81
N ALA A 32 3.85 1.55 -7.13
CA ALA A 32 2.84 0.59 -7.57
C ALA A 32 2.30 0.92 -8.97
N LEU A 33 2.08 2.21 -9.28
CA LEU A 33 1.68 2.65 -10.61
C LEU A 33 2.77 2.34 -11.65
N MET A 34 4.03 2.65 -11.34
CA MET A 34 5.15 2.33 -12.23
C MET A 34 5.26 0.83 -12.48
N SER A 35 5.13 0.01 -11.44
CA SER A 35 5.14 -1.46 -11.55
C SER A 35 4.03 -1.97 -12.50
N VAL A 36 2.83 -1.41 -12.38
CA VAL A 36 1.70 -1.76 -13.27
C VAL A 36 1.95 -1.32 -14.71
N VAL A 37 2.54 -0.14 -14.92
CA VAL A 37 2.79 0.41 -16.26
C VAL A 37 3.94 -0.32 -16.94
N ASP A 38 5.05 -0.51 -16.24
CA ASP A 38 6.29 -1.07 -16.79
C ASP A 38 6.30 -2.61 -16.80
N HIS A 39 5.21 -3.25 -16.33
CA HIS A 39 5.10 -4.71 -16.20
C HIS A 39 6.22 -5.33 -15.34
N ASN A 40 6.70 -4.58 -14.39
CA ASN A 40 7.75 -5.01 -13.47
C ASN A 40 7.16 -5.53 -12.15
N ASP A 41 8.00 -6.23 -11.40
CA ASP A 41 7.70 -6.76 -10.07
C ASP A 41 6.45 -7.67 -10.01
N ASP A 42 5.91 -7.80 -8.83
CA ASP A 42 4.75 -8.64 -8.51
C ASP A 42 3.44 -8.14 -9.16
N LEU A 43 3.22 -6.81 -9.21
CA LEU A 43 2.04 -6.25 -9.86
C LEU A 43 2.09 -6.39 -11.38
N GLY A 44 3.27 -6.24 -11.98
CA GLY A 44 3.49 -6.50 -13.39
C GLY A 44 3.21 -7.96 -13.73
N TYR A 45 3.76 -8.89 -12.94
CA TYR A 45 3.49 -10.33 -13.11
C TYR A 45 2.00 -10.66 -13.02
N ILE A 46 1.28 -10.13 -12.02
CA ILE A 46 -0.16 -10.37 -11.84
C ILE A 46 -0.95 -9.79 -13.02
N ARG A 47 -0.57 -8.60 -13.50
CA ARG A 47 -1.19 -7.98 -14.66
C ARG A 47 -1.07 -8.86 -15.92
N ASP A 48 0.10 -9.42 -16.17
CA ASP A 48 0.34 -10.21 -17.39
C ASP A 48 -0.24 -11.61 -17.28
N ARG A 49 -0.29 -12.16 -16.07
CA ARG A 49 -0.74 -13.52 -15.82
C ARG A 49 -2.26 -13.65 -15.80
N TYR A 50 -2.96 -12.66 -15.23
CA TYR A 50 -4.40 -12.73 -15.00
C TYR A 50 -5.15 -11.65 -15.78
N TRP A 51 -6.24 -12.02 -16.44
CA TRP A 51 -7.09 -11.07 -17.18
C TRP A 51 -7.63 -9.91 -16.32
N PHE A 52 -7.81 -10.12 -15.02
CA PHE A 52 -8.23 -9.10 -14.04
C PHE A 52 -7.05 -8.42 -13.34
N GLY A 53 -5.81 -8.78 -13.68
CA GLY A 53 -4.60 -8.27 -13.02
C GLY A 53 -4.45 -6.77 -13.10
N LEU A 54 -4.84 -6.15 -14.20
CA LEU A 54 -4.87 -4.69 -14.33
C LEU A 54 -5.81 -4.05 -13.31
N LEU A 55 -6.99 -4.62 -13.07
CA LEU A 55 -7.95 -4.11 -12.09
C LEU A 55 -7.37 -4.19 -10.68
N ILE A 56 -6.67 -5.27 -10.34
CA ILE A 56 -5.98 -5.39 -9.06
C ILE A 56 -4.92 -4.29 -8.93
N GLY A 57 -4.06 -4.14 -9.92
CA GLY A 57 -3.02 -3.11 -9.92
C GLY A 57 -3.58 -1.71 -9.72
N LEU A 58 -4.60 -1.33 -10.49
CA LEU A 58 -5.27 -0.03 -10.37
C LEU A 58 -5.96 0.14 -9.00
N THR A 59 -6.54 -0.92 -8.45
CA THR A 59 -7.15 -0.90 -7.11
C THR A 59 -6.10 -0.64 -6.04
N ILE A 60 -4.93 -1.26 -6.13
CA ILE A 60 -3.82 -1.04 -5.20
C ILE A 60 -3.32 0.40 -5.28
N VAL A 61 -3.11 0.93 -6.48
CA VAL A 61 -2.75 2.34 -6.68
C VAL A 61 -3.80 3.26 -6.06
N ALA A 62 -5.09 2.99 -6.32
CA ALA A 62 -6.20 3.77 -5.77
C ALA A 62 -6.22 3.72 -4.23
N LEU A 63 -6.00 2.55 -3.61
CA LEU A 63 -5.94 2.41 -2.15
C LEU A 63 -4.82 3.26 -1.54
N HIS A 64 -3.65 3.32 -2.18
CA HIS A 64 -2.54 4.16 -1.72
C HIS A 64 -2.88 5.65 -1.82
N VAL A 65 -3.33 6.10 -2.97
CA VAL A 65 -3.60 7.52 -3.24
C VAL A 65 -4.80 8.01 -2.43
N PHE A 66 -5.93 7.30 -2.52
CA PHE A 66 -7.13 7.68 -1.78
C PHE A 66 -7.00 7.45 -0.28
N GLY A 67 -6.23 6.42 0.13
CA GLY A 67 -5.87 6.22 1.53
C GLY A 67 -5.20 7.46 2.10
N GLY A 68 -4.15 7.95 1.46
CA GLY A 68 -3.44 9.17 1.84
C GLY A 68 -4.33 10.41 1.82
N LEU A 69 -5.06 10.64 0.72
CA LEU A 69 -5.94 11.81 0.56
C LEU A 69 -7.06 11.85 1.61
N LEU A 70 -7.73 10.74 1.84
CA LEU A 70 -8.80 10.66 2.84
C LEU A 70 -8.26 10.75 4.27
N MET A 71 -7.05 10.22 4.55
CA MET A 71 -6.38 10.44 5.83
C MET A 71 -6.07 11.92 6.05
N ALA A 72 -5.55 12.62 5.05
CA ALA A 72 -5.31 14.06 5.12
C ALA A 72 -6.59 14.88 5.35
N ASN A 73 -7.75 14.33 5.00
CA ASN A 73 -9.08 14.91 5.22
C ASN A 73 -9.79 14.34 6.48
N ASP A 74 -9.05 13.74 7.40
CA ASP A 74 -9.56 13.20 8.67
C ASP A 74 -10.71 12.20 8.50
N ARG A 75 -10.63 11.33 7.49
CA ARG A 75 -11.65 10.32 7.20
C ARG A 75 -11.23 8.93 7.68
N LYS A 76 -12.11 8.26 8.44
CA LYS A 76 -11.90 6.87 8.90
C LYS A 76 -11.67 5.89 7.75
N LEU A 77 -12.36 6.09 6.62
CA LEU A 77 -12.15 5.27 5.42
C LEU A 77 -10.73 5.40 4.88
N GLY A 78 -10.13 6.61 4.93
CA GLY A 78 -8.75 6.82 4.52
C GLY A 78 -7.77 5.98 5.32
N TYR A 79 -7.94 5.93 6.63
CA TYR A 79 -7.11 5.09 7.48
C TYR A 79 -7.25 3.59 7.15
N LYS A 80 -8.49 3.11 6.93
CA LYS A 80 -8.74 1.72 6.54
C LYS A 80 -8.09 1.40 5.17
N PHE A 81 -8.23 2.31 4.21
CA PHE A 81 -7.59 2.16 2.90
C PHE A 81 -6.07 2.20 3.00
N GLY A 82 -5.51 3.09 3.82
CA GLY A 82 -4.08 3.15 4.08
C GLY A 82 -3.53 1.86 4.68
N VAL A 83 -4.23 1.28 5.67
CA VAL A 83 -3.85 -0.01 6.25
C VAL A 83 -3.95 -1.14 5.22
N ALA A 84 -5.05 -1.21 4.46
CA ALA A 84 -5.19 -2.21 3.39
C ALA A 84 -4.09 -2.07 2.34
N ALA A 85 -3.75 -0.84 1.93
CA ALA A 85 -2.66 -0.54 1.01
C ALA A 85 -1.31 -0.99 1.56
N ALA A 86 -1.03 -0.72 2.85
CA ALA A 86 0.23 -1.08 3.48
C ALA A 86 0.47 -2.60 3.56
N PHE A 87 -0.58 -3.39 3.69
CA PHE A 87 -0.49 -4.85 3.72
C PHE A 87 -0.56 -5.49 2.33
N SER A 88 -1.03 -4.77 1.32
CA SER A 88 -1.23 -5.31 -0.03
C SER A 88 0.04 -5.89 -0.67
N PRO A 89 1.26 -5.29 -0.56
CA PRO A 89 2.46 -5.84 -1.19
C PRO A 89 2.80 -7.25 -0.66
N PHE A 90 2.63 -7.48 0.64
CA PHE A 90 2.92 -8.79 1.24
C PHE A 90 2.00 -9.87 0.71
N VAL A 91 0.70 -9.57 0.59
CA VAL A 91 -0.30 -10.52 0.08
C VAL A 91 -0.07 -10.80 -1.40
N LEU A 92 0.16 -9.76 -2.20
CA LEU A 92 0.34 -9.90 -3.64
C LEU A 92 1.62 -10.61 -4.01
N ARG A 93 2.73 -10.31 -3.34
CA ARG A 93 4.00 -11.02 -3.53
C ARG A 93 3.89 -12.47 -3.15
N TYR A 94 3.33 -12.75 -1.98
CA TYR A 94 3.12 -14.13 -1.57
C TYR A 94 2.32 -14.92 -2.60
N TRP A 95 1.27 -14.32 -3.15
CA TRP A 95 0.45 -14.92 -4.20
C TRP A 95 1.25 -15.12 -5.50
N ALA A 96 1.88 -14.05 -6.02
CA ALA A 96 2.65 -14.08 -7.26
C ALA A 96 3.78 -15.12 -7.21
N PHE A 97 4.59 -15.13 -6.14
CA PHE A 97 5.69 -16.07 -5.98
C PHE A 97 5.22 -17.50 -5.69
N SER A 98 4.05 -17.68 -5.07
CA SER A 98 3.47 -19.02 -4.88
C SER A 98 2.97 -19.60 -6.19
N ASP A 99 2.32 -18.77 -7.03
CA ASP A 99 1.91 -19.18 -8.38
C ASP A 99 3.12 -19.53 -9.25
N LEU A 100 4.15 -18.68 -9.23
CA LEU A 100 5.40 -18.94 -9.94
C LEU A 100 6.10 -20.22 -9.46
N SER A 101 6.14 -20.48 -8.15
CA SER A 101 6.69 -21.71 -7.57
C SER A 101 5.97 -22.95 -8.08
N ASN A 102 4.64 -22.89 -8.15
CA ASN A 102 3.83 -24.01 -8.66
C ASN A 102 4.07 -24.25 -10.16
N MET A 103 4.28 -23.21 -10.95
CA MET A 103 4.55 -23.33 -12.38
C MET A 103 5.95 -23.90 -12.68
N LEU A 104 6.95 -23.50 -11.92
CA LEU A 104 8.34 -23.90 -12.14
C LEU A 104 8.70 -25.25 -11.48
N GLY A 105 7.82 -25.77 -10.62
CA GLY A 105 8.06 -27.01 -9.86
C GLY A 105 9.19 -26.89 -8.83
N GLY A 106 9.58 -25.67 -8.46
CA GLY A 106 10.66 -25.39 -7.51
C GLY A 106 10.18 -24.61 -6.28
N GLU A 107 10.78 -24.85 -5.12
CA GLU A 107 10.46 -24.10 -3.91
C GLU A 107 11.16 -22.73 -3.90
N ILE A 108 10.37 -21.66 -3.82
CA ILE A 108 10.87 -20.30 -3.61
C ILE A 108 10.87 -20.02 -2.10
N SER A 109 12.00 -19.54 -1.56
CA SER A 109 12.12 -19.27 -0.13
C SER A 109 11.07 -18.28 0.37
N LEU A 110 10.60 -18.47 1.61
CA LEU A 110 9.63 -17.58 2.25
C LEU A 110 10.09 -16.12 2.28
N TYR A 111 11.38 -15.90 2.52
CA TYR A 111 11.98 -14.56 2.48
C TYR A 111 11.72 -13.88 1.13
N ARG A 112 11.95 -14.57 0.03
CA ARG A 112 11.75 -14.03 -1.32
C ARG A 112 10.26 -13.79 -1.63
N LYS A 113 9.37 -14.61 -1.11
CA LYS A 113 7.92 -14.44 -1.22
C LYS A 113 7.42 -13.20 -0.49
N ILE A 114 8.10 -12.76 0.56
CA ILE A 114 7.70 -11.59 1.35
C ILE A 114 8.43 -10.32 0.86
N SER A 115 9.76 -10.40 0.64
CA SER A 115 10.58 -9.24 0.28
C SER A 115 10.56 -8.88 -1.20
N GLY A 116 10.11 -9.79 -2.07
CA GLY A 116 10.22 -9.65 -3.52
C GLY A 116 11.70 -9.62 -4.02
N GLY A 117 12.65 -9.94 -3.12
CA GLY A 117 14.08 -9.83 -3.39
C GLY A 117 14.69 -8.44 -3.12
N SER A 118 13.88 -7.46 -2.70
CA SER A 118 14.34 -6.12 -2.35
C SER A 118 14.19 -5.86 -0.85
N THR A 119 15.32 -5.86 -0.13
CA THR A 119 15.34 -5.53 1.30
C THR A 119 14.93 -4.08 1.55
N THR A 120 15.28 -3.17 0.65
CA THR A 120 14.94 -1.75 0.77
C THR A 120 13.43 -1.53 0.71
N SER A 121 12.74 -2.12 -0.27
CA SER A 121 11.28 -2.05 -0.38
C SER A 121 10.61 -2.64 0.86
N LEU A 122 11.10 -3.78 1.35
CA LEU A 122 10.60 -4.42 2.56
C LEU A 122 10.68 -3.51 3.78
N ILE A 123 11.80 -2.79 3.95
CA ILE A 123 11.98 -1.84 5.07
C ILE A 123 10.94 -0.71 5.00
N PHE A 124 10.71 -0.11 3.84
CA PHE A 124 9.72 0.95 3.68
C PHE A 124 8.30 0.47 3.91
N GLU A 125 7.97 -0.74 3.49
CA GLU A 125 6.65 -1.35 3.70
C GLU A 125 6.41 -1.68 5.18
N ILE A 126 7.39 -2.25 5.86
CA ILE A 126 7.32 -2.50 7.31
C ILE A 126 7.21 -1.17 8.07
N ALA A 127 7.99 -0.16 7.68
CA ALA A 127 7.91 1.17 8.29
C ALA A 127 6.51 1.78 8.12
N LEU A 128 5.91 1.67 6.94
CA LEU A 128 4.54 2.14 6.70
C LEU A 128 3.53 1.42 7.60
N CYS A 129 3.60 0.10 7.67
CA CYS A 129 2.73 -0.69 8.57
C CYS A 129 2.92 -0.26 10.03
N ALA A 130 4.17 -0.13 10.48
CA ALA A 130 4.49 0.27 11.85
C ALA A 130 3.95 1.68 12.19
N LEU A 131 4.11 2.64 11.28
CA LEU A 131 3.61 4.01 11.44
C LEU A 131 2.08 4.08 11.51
N LEU A 132 1.39 3.34 10.64
CA LEU A 132 -0.08 3.30 10.65
C LEU A 132 -0.61 2.61 11.91
N LEU A 133 0.01 1.52 12.35
CA LEU A 133 -0.39 0.77 13.53
C LEU A 133 0.12 1.37 14.85
N HIS A 134 0.97 2.39 14.80
CA HIS A 134 1.49 3.06 15.97
C HIS A 134 0.37 3.61 16.86
N THR A 135 0.56 3.60 18.17
CA THR A 135 -0.45 4.05 19.15
C THR A 135 -0.92 5.47 18.89
N GLN A 136 -0.03 6.41 18.54
CA GLN A 136 -0.40 7.77 18.18
C GLN A 136 -1.35 7.83 16.97
N SER A 137 -1.04 7.08 15.91
CA SER A 137 -1.86 7.04 14.70
C SER A 137 -3.25 6.47 15.00
N ARG A 138 -3.30 5.38 15.77
CA ARG A 138 -4.57 4.74 16.18
C ARG A 138 -5.40 5.63 17.10
N SER A 139 -4.76 6.30 18.06
CA SER A 139 -5.46 7.21 18.98
C SER A 139 -5.99 8.43 18.23
N HIS A 140 -5.18 9.06 17.38
CA HIS A 140 -5.60 10.19 16.57
C HIS A 140 -6.79 9.82 15.67
N GLN A 141 -6.71 8.69 14.98
CA GLN A 141 -7.80 8.21 14.12
C GLN A 141 -9.11 7.98 14.90
N ARG A 142 -9.04 7.47 16.12
CA ARG A 142 -10.24 7.22 16.95
C ARG A 142 -10.93 8.52 17.35
N ILE A 143 -10.16 9.55 17.66
CA ILE A 143 -10.67 10.81 18.24
C ILE A 143 -11.08 11.79 17.16
N TRP A 144 -10.28 11.96 16.14
CA TRP A 144 -10.42 13.05 15.17
C TRP A 144 -11.03 12.66 13.83
N TYR A 145 -10.90 11.40 13.40
CA TYR A 145 -11.43 11.00 12.11
C TYR A 145 -12.94 10.77 12.16
N ARG A 146 -13.62 11.21 11.09
CA ARG A 146 -15.07 11.17 10.91
C ARG A 146 -15.52 10.11 9.89
#